data_a1a14924de34879a51978107b80f9362
#
_entry.id   a1a14924de34879a51978107b80f9362
#
_cell.length_a   1.000
_cell.length_b   1.000
_cell.length_c   1.000
_cell.angle_alpha   90.00
_cell.angle_beta   90.00
_cell.angle_gamma   90.00
#
_symmetry.space_group_name_H-M   'P 1'
#
loop_
_entity.id
_entity.type
_entity.pdbx_description
1 polymer ?
#
loop_
_entity_poly.entity_id
_entity_poly.type
_entity_poly.pdbx_seq_one_letter_code
_entity_poly.pdbx_strand_id
1 'polypeptide(L)'
;VALWLPQRRFLCSADGFYASLAGEDIPNTHIISRMRRDANIYDLLGKKRKKTRGRPRKKGKKLPAPEKMAKRIHDFRLVKTCERGKSRKRLVYIRKVVWYRVSQKPVLLVISRDPAGKEKDDFFLTTDLSLTAAEVISCFAGRWSIEDTFKNTKQFIGGQEPQTWKRKGPER
;
A
#
# COMPACT_ATOMS: atom_id res chain seq x y z
N VAL A 1 12.48 -15.57 4.31
CA VAL A 1 13.43 -14.90 3.39
C VAL A 1 14.20 -13.81 4.13
N ALA A 2 13.56 -12.86 4.84
CA ALA A 2 14.24 -11.78 5.56
C ALA A 2 15.26 -12.29 6.59
N LEU A 3 14.98 -13.39 7.30
CA LEU A 3 15.89 -14.03 8.24
C LEU A 3 17.09 -14.71 7.53
N TRP A 4 16.90 -15.20 6.31
CA TRP A 4 17.96 -15.84 5.54
C TRP A 4 18.91 -14.86 4.86
N LEU A 5 18.43 -13.63 4.64
CA LEU A 5 19.17 -12.56 3.97
C LEU A 5 19.13 -11.28 4.83
N PRO A 6 19.77 -11.29 6.01
CA PRO A 6 19.66 -10.20 7.00
C PRO A 6 20.23 -8.87 6.50
N GLN A 7 21.13 -8.92 5.52
CA GLN A 7 21.76 -7.74 4.90
C GLN A 7 20.88 -7.08 3.81
N ARG A 8 19.77 -7.74 3.42
CA ARG A 8 18.90 -7.22 2.37
C ARG A 8 17.66 -6.55 2.96
N ARG A 9 17.27 -5.45 2.33
CA ARG A 9 16.02 -4.76 2.58
C ARG A 9 14.96 -5.25 1.61
N PHE A 10 13.78 -5.59 2.11
CA PHE A 10 12.68 -6.10 1.32
C PHE A 10 11.54 -5.07 1.25
N LEU A 11 10.95 -4.93 0.07
CA LEU A 11 9.70 -4.22 -0.15
C LEU A 11 8.62 -5.24 -0.54
N CYS A 12 7.66 -5.44 0.34
CA CYS A 12 6.53 -6.35 0.08
C CYS A 12 5.34 -5.54 -0.41
N SER A 13 4.97 -5.71 -1.68
CA SER A 13 3.77 -5.12 -2.27
C SER A 13 2.61 -6.09 -2.13
N ALA A 14 1.58 -5.68 -1.38
CA ALA A 14 0.43 -6.52 -1.05
C ALA A 14 -0.89 -5.80 -1.32
N ASP A 15 -1.97 -6.55 -1.52
CA ASP A 15 -3.29 -5.97 -1.67
C ASP A 15 -3.81 -5.38 -0.35
N GLY A 16 -4.86 -4.56 -0.42
CA GLY A 16 -5.44 -3.87 0.73
C GLY A 16 -5.90 -4.79 1.86
N PHE A 17 -6.18 -6.07 1.56
CA PHE A 17 -6.47 -7.09 2.56
C PHE A 17 -5.28 -7.30 3.52
N TYR A 18 -4.05 -7.26 3.01
CA TYR A 18 -2.82 -7.45 3.78
C TYR A 18 -2.26 -6.15 4.38
N ALA A 19 -3.01 -5.06 4.37
CA ALA A 19 -2.57 -3.80 4.97
C ALA A 19 -2.22 -3.92 6.47
N SER A 20 -2.82 -4.90 7.18
CA SER A 20 -2.53 -5.21 8.58
C SER A 20 -1.06 -5.58 8.82
N LEU A 21 -0.38 -6.15 7.82
CA LEU A 21 1.06 -6.45 7.91
C LEU A 21 1.92 -5.20 8.17
N ALA A 22 1.41 -4.01 7.85
CA ALA A 22 2.10 -2.76 8.18
C ALA A 22 2.21 -2.49 9.70
N GLY A 23 1.43 -3.22 10.51
CA GLY A 23 1.52 -3.19 11.98
C GLY A 23 2.50 -4.19 12.56
N GLU A 24 2.88 -5.20 11.78
CA GLU A 24 3.80 -6.25 12.19
C GLU A 24 5.25 -5.78 12.08
N ASP A 25 6.09 -6.28 12.98
CA ASP A 25 7.53 -5.93 13.02
C ASP A 25 8.34 -7.00 12.25
N ILE A 26 8.18 -7.03 10.93
CA ILE A 26 8.88 -7.99 10.07
C ILE A 26 10.30 -7.49 9.83
N PRO A 27 11.34 -8.24 10.21
CA PRO A 27 12.73 -7.82 10.04
C PRO A 27 13.05 -7.40 8.61
N ASN A 28 13.74 -6.27 8.44
CA ASN A 28 14.22 -5.74 7.17
C ASN A 28 13.17 -5.64 6.05
N THR A 29 11.86 -5.64 6.41
CA THR A 29 10.77 -5.67 5.43
C THR A 29 9.88 -4.43 5.60
N HIS A 30 9.65 -3.74 4.50
CA HIS A 30 8.67 -2.67 4.41
C HIS A 30 7.47 -3.11 3.58
N ILE A 31 6.30 -2.66 3.99
CA ILE A 31 5.04 -3.01 3.34
C ILE A 31 4.58 -1.84 2.46
N ILE A 32 4.16 -2.16 1.25
CA ILE A 32 3.39 -1.27 0.37
C ILE A 32 2.04 -1.93 0.13
N SER A 33 0.95 -1.21 0.42
CA SER A 33 -0.40 -1.77 0.25
C SER A 33 -1.39 -0.68 -0.14
N ARG A 34 -2.57 -1.08 -0.61
CA ARG A 34 -3.69 -0.16 -0.76
C ARG A 34 -4.25 0.24 0.61
N MET A 35 -4.52 1.54 0.76
CA MET A 35 -5.24 2.06 1.91
C MET A 35 -6.73 2.16 1.57
N ARG A 36 -7.60 1.86 2.52
CA ARG A 36 -9.04 2.05 2.37
C ARG A 36 -9.37 3.54 2.18
N ARG A 37 -10.30 3.85 1.27
CA ARG A 37 -10.77 5.21 0.99
C ARG A 37 -11.40 5.89 2.21
N ASP A 38 -12.05 5.09 3.06
CA ASP A 38 -12.73 5.50 4.29
C ASP A 38 -11.87 5.31 5.56
N ALA A 39 -10.56 5.07 5.41
CA ALA A 39 -9.67 4.81 6.54
C ALA A 39 -9.71 5.94 7.59
N ASN A 40 -9.80 5.56 8.86
CA ASN A 40 -9.68 6.50 9.99
C ASN A 40 -8.20 6.79 10.25
N ILE A 41 -7.70 7.87 9.70
CA ILE A 41 -6.32 8.31 9.82
C ILE A 41 -6.17 9.48 10.79
N TYR A 42 -4.98 9.59 11.35
CA TYR A 42 -4.65 10.59 12.36
C TYR A 42 -3.33 11.26 12.01
N ASP A 43 -3.20 12.50 12.44
CA ASP A 43 -1.93 13.22 12.36
C ASP A 43 -0.91 12.63 13.31
N LEU A 44 0.37 12.93 13.06
CA LEU A 44 1.44 12.54 13.98
C LEU A 44 1.28 13.27 15.30
N LEU A 45 1.77 12.66 16.37
CA LEU A 45 1.87 13.33 17.65
C LEU A 45 2.97 14.37 17.59
N GLY A 46 2.65 15.64 17.87
CA GLY A 46 3.64 16.70 18.00
C GLY A 46 4.65 16.41 19.12
N LYS A 47 5.91 16.85 18.93
CA LYS A 47 7.02 16.59 19.87
C LYS A 47 6.86 17.27 21.23
N LYS A 48 6.13 18.39 21.33
CA LYS A 48 5.95 19.16 22.58
C LYS A 48 4.54 18.99 23.11
N ARG A 49 4.41 18.43 24.28
CA ARG A 49 3.16 18.39 25.05
C ARG A 49 3.33 19.04 26.40
N LYS A 50 2.44 19.96 26.70
CA LYS A 50 2.22 20.37 28.09
C LYS A 50 1.77 19.13 28.87
N LYS A 51 2.31 18.93 30.07
CA LYS A 51 1.85 17.87 30.98
C LYS A 51 0.35 18.12 31.24
N THR A 52 -0.51 17.24 30.75
CA THR A 52 -1.95 17.26 31.00
C THR A 52 -2.31 16.13 31.95
N ARG A 53 -3.26 16.38 32.86
CA ARG A 53 -3.80 15.36 33.76
C ARG A 53 -4.49 14.27 32.90
N GLY A 54 -4.20 12.99 33.17
CA GLY A 54 -4.83 11.86 32.51
C GLY A 54 -3.89 11.05 31.60
N ARG A 55 -4.43 9.99 30.99
CA ARG A 55 -3.67 9.06 30.14
C ARG A 55 -3.10 9.77 28.90
N PRO A 56 -1.83 9.63 28.58
CA PRO A 56 -1.23 10.24 27.39
C PRO A 56 -1.94 9.78 26.11
N ARG A 57 -2.20 10.73 25.22
CA ARG A 57 -2.79 10.38 23.91
C ARG A 57 -1.77 9.59 23.08
N LYS A 58 -2.22 8.51 22.45
CA LYS A 58 -1.39 7.67 21.56
C LYS A 58 -1.42 8.10 20.09
N LYS A 59 -2.29 9.01 19.72
CA LYS A 59 -2.51 9.48 18.33
C LYS A 59 -2.80 10.99 18.29
N GLY A 60 -2.47 11.63 17.17
CA GLY A 60 -2.70 13.05 16.92
C GLY A 60 -4.17 13.37 16.65
N LYS A 61 -4.42 14.54 16.04
CA LYS A 61 -5.76 14.97 15.60
C LYS A 61 -6.29 14.01 14.52
N LYS A 62 -7.58 13.67 14.57
CA LYS A 62 -8.23 12.91 13.51
C LYS A 62 -8.21 13.72 12.21
N LEU A 63 -7.76 13.11 11.12
CA LEU A 63 -7.77 13.68 9.79
C LEU A 63 -9.04 13.26 9.03
N PRO A 64 -9.42 13.98 7.98
CA PRO A 64 -10.43 13.49 7.04
C PRO A 64 -10.02 12.15 6.46
N ALA A 65 -10.99 11.30 6.11
CA ALA A 65 -10.69 10.07 5.39
C ALA A 65 -9.94 10.37 4.07
N PRO A 66 -9.09 9.45 3.56
CA PRO A 66 -8.28 9.68 2.37
C PRO A 66 -9.07 10.22 1.18
N GLU A 67 -10.26 9.68 0.91
CA GLU A 67 -11.12 10.15 -0.17
C GLU A 67 -11.63 11.59 0.04
N LYS A 68 -12.04 11.92 1.28
CA LYS A 68 -12.46 13.29 1.62
C LYS A 68 -11.28 14.26 1.59
N MET A 69 -10.10 13.77 1.95
CA MET A 69 -8.84 14.54 1.88
C MET A 69 -8.49 14.83 0.42
N ALA A 70 -8.54 13.85 -0.46
CA ALA A 70 -8.22 14.00 -1.89
C ALA A 70 -9.07 15.08 -2.59
N LYS A 71 -10.34 15.24 -2.18
CA LYS A 71 -11.26 16.29 -2.70
C LYS A 71 -10.88 17.70 -2.25
N ARG A 72 -10.11 17.84 -1.17
CA ARG A 72 -9.76 19.14 -0.56
C ARG A 72 -8.33 19.58 -0.87
N ILE A 73 -7.52 18.68 -1.42
CA ILE A 73 -6.12 18.96 -1.73
C ILE A 73 -6.04 19.61 -3.11
N HIS A 74 -5.33 20.73 -3.18
CA HIS A 74 -5.02 21.44 -4.42
C HIS A 74 -3.55 21.33 -4.80
N ASP A 75 -2.68 20.94 -3.87
CA ASP A 75 -1.22 20.84 -4.05
C ASP A 75 -0.83 19.41 -4.44
N PHE A 76 -1.28 18.97 -5.61
CA PHE A 76 -0.81 17.75 -6.23
C PHE A 76 0.43 18.02 -7.08
N ARG A 77 1.41 17.12 -7.00
CA ARG A 77 2.63 17.18 -7.82
C ARG A 77 2.56 16.18 -8.96
N LEU A 78 2.93 16.61 -10.17
CA LEU A 78 3.00 15.73 -11.32
C LEU A 78 4.30 14.93 -11.25
N VAL A 79 4.19 13.59 -11.30
CA VAL A 79 5.33 12.68 -11.34
C VAL A 79 5.20 11.67 -12.47
N LYS A 80 6.34 11.17 -12.93
CA LYS A 80 6.39 10.02 -13.84
C LYS A 80 6.51 8.74 -13.03
N THR A 81 5.70 7.74 -13.35
CA THR A 81 5.68 6.42 -12.73
C THR A 81 5.90 5.35 -13.79
N CYS A 82 6.40 4.18 -13.37
CA CYS A 82 6.46 3.00 -14.24
C CYS A 82 5.38 2.01 -13.79
N GLU A 83 4.34 1.86 -14.59
CA GLU A 83 3.22 0.98 -14.29
C GLU A 83 3.11 -0.11 -15.37
N ARG A 84 3.35 -1.37 -15.00
CA ARG A 84 3.33 -2.52 -15.92
C ARG A 84 4.25 -2.31 -17.15
N GLY A 85 5.46 -1.84 -16.92
CA GLY A 85 6.45 -1.57 -17.97
C GLY A 85 6.17 -0.33 -18.84
N LYS A 86 5.10 0.43 -18.55
CA LYS A 86 4.74 1.65 -19.28
C LYS A 86 4.97 2.88 -18.40
N SER A 87 5.56 3.93 -18.99
CA SER A 87 5.68 5.22 -18.32
C SER A 87 4.32 5.92 -18.31
N ARG A 88 3.87 6.34 -17.12
CA ARG A 88 2.63 7.10 -16.93
C ARG A 88 2.90 8.39 -16.14
N LYS A 89 2.05 9.38 -16.35
CA LYS A 89 2.04 10.61 -15.54
C LYS A 89 0.95 10.47 -14.48
N ARG A 90 1.28 10.79 -13.23
CA ARG A 90 0.32 10.79 -12.10
C ARG A 90 0.43 12.09 -11.32
N LEU A 91 -0.68 12.61 -10.89
CA LEU A 91 -0.76 13.65 -9.88
C LEU A 91 -0.72 12.99 -8.51
N VAL A 92 0.24 13.36 -7.67
CA VAL A 92 0.45 12.70 -6.38
C VAL A 92 0.47 13.68 -5.23
N TYR A 93 -0.03 13.21 -4.08
CA TYR A 93 0.10 13.88 -2.79
C TYR A 93 0.62 12.89 -1.77
N ILE A 94 1.53 13.34 -0.91
CA ILE A 94 2.17 12.51 0.11
C ILE A 94 1.98 13.14 1.49
N ARG A 95 1.64 12.30 2.48
CA ARG A 95 1.56 12.73 3.87
C ARG A 95 1.91 11.59 4.83
N LYS A 96 2.69 11.91 5.87
CA LYS A 96 2.91 10.99 7.00
C LYS A 96 1.67 11.03 7.90
N VAL A 97 1.09 9.85 8.16
CA VAL A 97 -0.13 9.68 8.96
C VAL A 97 0.00 8.47 9.88
N VAL A 98 -0.89 8.36 10.85
CA VAL A 98 -1.08 7.14 11.64
C VAL A 98 -2.41 6.52 11.29
N TRP A 99 -2.41 5.30 10.77
CA TRP A 99 -3.61 4.50 10.60
C TRP A 99 -3.73 3.51 11.75
N TYR A 100 -4.25 4.00 12.87
CA TYR A 100 -4.18 3.32 14.17
C TYR A 100 -4.77 1.91 14.20
N ARG A 101 -5.73 1.61 13.33
CA ARG A 101 -6.32 0.26 13.20
C ARG A 101 -5.31 -0.76 12.64
N VAL A 102 -4.35 -0.29 11.85
CA VAL A 102 -3.37 -1.12 11.14
C VAL A 102 -2.01 -1.04 11.82
N SER A 103 -1.54 0.18 12.10
CA SER A 103 -0.25 0.40 12.73
C SER A 103 -0.30 1.59 13.69
N GLN A 104 0.36 1.46 14.82
CA GLN A 104 0.61 2.59 15.73
C GLN A 104 1.83 3.42 15.31
N LYS A 105 2.69 2.86 14.44
CA LYS A 105 3.84 3.55 13.84
C LYS A 105 3.35 4.45 12.69
N PRO A 106 4.06 5.55 12.39
CA PRO A 106 3.75 6.37 11.22
C PRO A 106 3.86 5.56 9.92
N VAL A 107 2.93 5.81 9.00
CA VAL A 107 2.97 5.30 7.63
C VAL A 107 2.90 6.48 6.65
N LEU A 108 3.43 6.29 5.45
CA LEU A 108 3.33 7.26 4.38
C LEU A 108 2.04 6.98 3.60
N LEU A 109 1.10 7.92 3.62
CA LEU A 109 -0.06 7.93 2.72
C LEU A 109 0.37 8.55 1.40
N VAL A 110 0.11 7.85 0.31
CA VAL A 110 0.28 8.35 -1.07
C VAL A 110 -1.09 8.34 -1.74
N ILE A 111 -1.53 9.50 -2.21
CA ILE A 111 -2.74 9.65 -3.02
C ILE A 111 -2.29 9.83 -4.45
N SER A 112 -2.81 9.01 -5.36
CA SER A 112 -2.50 9.04 -6.80
C SER A 112 -3.77 9.34 -7.58
N ARG A 113 -3.70 10.34 -8.46
CA ARG A 113 -4.78 10.78 -9.34
C ARG A 113 -4.35 10.74 -10.78
N ASP A 114 -5.23 10.28 -11.65
CA ASP A 114 -5.05 10.41 -13.09
C ASP A 114 -5.19 11.87 -13.53
N PRO A 115 -4.18 12.46 -14.19
CA PRO A 115 -4.27 13.83 -14.71
C PRO A 115 -5.43 14.04 -15.68
N ALA A 116 -5.83 13.00 -16.42
CA ALA A 116 -6.94 13.05 -17.38
C ALA A 116 -8.32 12.86 -16.71
N GLY A 117 -8.36 12.53 -15.41
CA GLY A 117 -9.60 12.32 -14.66
C GLY A 117 -10.40 11.06 -15.07
N LYS A 118 -9.83 10.19 -15.90
CA LYS A 118 -10.49 8.95 -16.38
C LYS A 118 -10.53 7.84 -15.33
N GLU A 119 -9.51 7.79 -14.48
CA GLU A 119 -9.39 6.78 -13.43
C GLU A 119 -9.75 7.39 -12.06
N LYS A 120 -10.29 6.56 -11.16
CA LYS A 120 -10.56 6.98 -9.78
C LYS A 120 -9.25 7.12 -9.01
N ASP A 121 -9.23 8.03 -8.02
CA ASP A 121 -8.08 8.19 -7.12
C ASP A 121 -7.73 6.87 -6.43
N ASP A 122 -6.44 6.55 -6.42
CA ASP A 122 -5.86 5.44 -5.67
C ASP A 122 -5.17 5.93 -4.40
N PHE A 123 -5.26 5.13 -3.36
CA PHE A 123 -4.70 5.42 -2.04
C PHE A 123 -3.76 4.29 -1.64
N PHE A 124 -2.50 4.63 -1.40
CA PHE A 124 -1.48 3.67 -0.98
C PHE A 124 -0.94 4.03 0.39
N LEU A 125 -0.47 3.02 1.09
CA LEU A 125 0.33 3.18 2.29
C LEU A 125 1.68 2.48 2.11
N THR A 126 2.71 3.03 2.76
CA THR A 126 3.96 2.30 2.98
C THR A 126 4.51 2.56 4.37
N THR A 127 5.16 1.55 4.94
CA THR A 127 5.88 1.67 6.21
C THR A 127 7.25 2.30 6.02
N ASP A 128 7.75 2.35 4.80
CA ASP A 128 8.98 3.05 4.46
C ASP A 128 8.71 4.53 4.21
N LEU A 129 9.13 5.35 5.15
CA LEU A 129 8.92 6.80 5.11
C LEU A 129 9.90 7.54 4.19
N SER A 130 10.86 6.84 3.59
CA SER A 130 11.88 7.41 2.70
C SER A 130 11.53 7.29 1.22
N LEU A 131 10.54 6.45 0.87
CA LEU A 131 10.13 6.24 -0.51
C LEU A 131 9.42 7.48 -1.08
N THR A 132 9.67 7.72 -2.35
CA THR A 132 8.93 8.70 -3.14
C THR A 132 7.58 8.12 -3.59
N ALA A 133 6.63 8.99 -3.96
CA ALA A 133 5.35 8.55 -4.50
C ALA A 133 5.50 7.70 -5.77
N ALA A 134 6.45 8.07 -6.64
CA ALA A 134 6.70 7.35 -7.88
C ALA A 134 7.16 5.91 -7.61
N GLU A 135 8.05 5.72 -6.65
CA GLU A 135 8.52 4.40 -6.24
C GLU A 135 7.39 3.56 -5.64
N VAL A 136 6.58 4.13 -4.74
CA VAL A 136 5.43 3.42 -4.13
C VAL A 136 4.46 2.94 -5.20
N ILE A 137 4.07 3.80 -6.15
CA ILE A 137 3.13 3.47 -7.21
C ILE A 137 3.73 2.42 -8.15
N SER A 138 5.01 2.59 -8.55
CA SER A 138 5.68 1.65 -9.45
C SER A 138 5.87 0.27 -8.83
N CYS A 139 6.30 0.20 -7.56
CA CYS A 139 6.42 -1.06 -6.82
C CYS A 139 5.07 -1.75 -6.67
N PHE A 140 4.01 -0.99 -6.34
CA PHE A 140 2.67 -1.58 -6.23
C PHE A 140 2.16 -2.10 -7.57
N ALA A 141 2.40 -1.37 -8.66
CA ALA A 141 2.02 -1.80 -10.00
C ALA A 141 2.75 -3.07 -10.45
N GLY A 142 3.99 -3.28 -9.99
CA GLY A 142 4.77 -4.51 -10.24
C GLY A 142 4.15 -5.77 -9.66
N ARG A 143 3.28 -5.67 -8.64
CA ARG A 143 2.54 -6.79 -8.06
C ARG A 143 1.71 -7.59 -9.10
N TRP A 144 1.22 -6.93 -10.12
CA TRP A 144 0.41 -7.56 -11.18
C TRP A 144 1.14 -8.65 -11.96
N SER A 145 2.47 -8.65 -11.96
CA SER A 145 3.26 -9.72 -12.60
C SER A 145 2.95 -11.10 -12.01
N ILE A 146 2.60 -11.18 -10.73
CA ILE A 146 2.21 -12.41 -10.04
C ILE A 146 0.89 -12.94 -10.61
N GLU A 147 -0.09 -12.06 -10.86
CA GLU A 147 -1.39 -12.45 -11.43
C GLU A 147 -1.23 -12.97 -12.86
N ASP A 148 -0.39 -12.33 -13.66
CA ASP A 148 -0.06 -12.80 -15.02
C ASP A 148 0.67 -14.15 -14.96
N THR A 149 1.58 -14.35 -14.01
CA THR A 149 2.25 -15.63 -13.81
C THR A 149 1.25 -16.73 -13.46
N PHE A 150 0.35 -16.50 -12.51
CA PHE A 150 -0.70 -17.47 -12.17
C PHE A 150 -1.62 -17.76 -13.34
N LYS A 151 -2.02 -16.74 -14.12
CA LYS A 151 -2.83 -16.91 -15.31
C LYS A 151 -2.11 -17.81 -16.33
N ASN A 152 -0.85 -17.51 -16.61
CA ASN A 152 -0.04 -18.28 -17.57
C ASN A 152 0.16 -19.73 -17.10
N THR A 153 0.45 -19.93 -15.80
CA THR A 153 0.57 -21.27 -15.22
C THR A 153 -0.70 -22.08 -15.39
N LYS A 154 -1.86 -21.44 -15.16
CA LYS A 154 -3.16 -22.11 -15.33
C LYS A 154 -3.44 -22.46 -16.79
N GLN A 155 -3.16 -21.52 -17.71
CA GLN A 155 -3.53 -21.67 -19.13
C GLN A 155 -2.55 -22.56 -19.91
N PHE A 156 -1.25 -22.48 -19.62
CA PHE A 156 -0.21 -23.10 -20.43
C PHE A 156 0.46 -24.31 -19.77
N ILE A 157 0.41 -24.42 -18.44
CA ILE A 157 1.06 -25.50 -17.68
C ILE A 157 0.02 -26.44 -17.03
N GLY A 158 -1.29 -26.16 -17.21
CA GLY A 158 -2.36 -26.99 -16.65
C GLY A 158 -2.45 -26.98 -15.12
N GLY A 159 -1.90 -25.96 -14.45
CA GLY A 159 -1.82 -25.90 -13.00
C GLY A 159 -3.16 -25.92 -12.23
N GLN A 160 -4.30 -25.86 -12.96
CA GLN A 160 -5.64 -26.00 -12.40
C GLN A 160 -6.43 -27.20 -12.93
N GLU A 161 -5.90 -27.95 -13.88
CA GLU A 161 -6.62 -29.12 -14.42
C GLU A 161 -7.11 -30.09 -13.35
N PRO A 162 -6.30 -30.42 -12.31
CA PRO A 162 -6.78 -31.29 -11.24
C PRO A 162 -7.94 -30.72 -10.41
N GLN A 163 -8.09 -29.40 -10.36
CA GLN A 163 -9.11 -28.71 -9.54
C GLN A 163 -10.45 -28.52 -10.28
N THR A 164 -10.48 -28.69 -11.60
CA THR A 164 -11.67 -28.47 -12.41
C THR A 164 -12.56 -29.70 -12.55
N TRP A 165 -12.16 -30.84 -12.03
CA TRP A 165 -12.93 -32.07 -12.16
C TRP A 165 -14.06 -32.15 -11.14
N LYS A 166 -15.27 -32.16 -11.68
CA LYS A 166 -16.47 -32.18 -10.86
C LYS A 166 -16.86 -33.55 -10.34
N ARG A 167 -16.32 -34.68 -10.84
CA ARG A 167 -16.74 -36.05 -10.46
C ARG A 167 -15.61 -37.04 -10.27
N LYS A 168 -14.87 -37.41 -11.28
CA LYS A 168 -13.72 -38.33 -11.18
C LYS A 168 -12.48 -37.66 -11.74
N GLY A 169 -11.36 -37.74 -11.02
CA GLY A 169 -10.07 -37.38 -11.57
C GLY A 169 -9.62 -38.37 -12.66
N PRO A 170 -8.63 -38.01 -13.49
CA PRO A 170 -8.07 -39.00 -14.42
C PRO A 170 -7.54 -40.17 -13.62
N GLU A 171 -7.81 -41.36 -14.13
CA GLU A 171 -7.18 -42.57 -13.68
C GLU A 171 -5.65 -42.44 -13.96
N ARG A 172 -4.84 -42.70 -12.93
CA ARG A 172 -3.39 -42.72 -13.07
C ARG A 172 -2.95 -44.01 -13.71
#